data_298092fbb4623ff7b4c4cf37b2c9a554
#
_entry.id   298092fbb4623ff7b4c4cf37b2c9a554
#
_cell.length_a   1.000
_cell.length_b   1.000
_cell.length_c   1.000
_cell.angle_alpha   90.00
_cell.angle_beta   90.00
_cell.angle_gamma   90.00
#
_symmetry.space_group_name_H-M   'P 1'
#
loop_
_entity.id
_entity.type
_entity.pdbx_description
1 polymer ?
#
loop_
_entity_poly.entity_id
_entity_poly.type
_entity_poly.pdbx_seq_one_letter_code
_entity_poly.pdbx_strand_id
1 'polypeptide(L)'
;MFLLKKSTFLSFLLPLVSAGPSGFGHAFSSGPTADGNWIRTANSTLVVPSPPLPQXGLLSLWVGMGTSNGDLIQALVESYNDAIDAGCGVLDGDWCAWTSALVSTGQQGGREVLANVGDEVKMTIFTTEEDIQGAILMQTPDMYNDATGNYDQYVLINGIVVSTFSTSSGKALGWGTAEECNQAAPAYPCGLTPAHSWINTILVLDQPQPDYSTTFGTFGASGTLTSSDGGKTWTAEKLTIDAWNYTPTCPDDDGYKLTTLDNSVFNTTCNSDFVGGELKNSTMGSIQDCVTACDETENCFFAVWDGENCGLKSSVAEKVVREGMIAGSLVSKGC
;
A
#
# COMPACT_ATOMS: atom_id res chain seq x y z
N MET A 1 -32.16 4.73 -10.78
CA MET A 1 -31.75 4.26 -9.43
C MET A 1 -30.50 3.40 -9.61
N PHE A 2 -29.33 4.06 -9.63
CA PHE A 2 -28.04 3.36 -9.76
C PHE A 2 -27.59 3.00 -8.34
N LEU A 3 -27.69 1.73 -8.02
CA LEU A 3 -27.08 1.18 -6.80
C LEU A 3 -25.58 1.10 -7.06
N LEU A 4 -24.82 1.92 -6.38
CA LEU A 4 -23.38 1.82 -6.32
C LEU A 4 -23.01 0.43 -5.78
N LYS A 5 -22.48 -0.42 -6.63
CA LYS A 5 -21.75 -1.61 -6.20
C LYS A 5 -20.38 -1.12 -5.67
N LYS A 6 -20.40 -0.48 -4.50
CA LYS A 6 -19.16 -0.21 -3.77
C LYS A 6 -18.85 -1.47 -2.95
N SER A 7 -17.63 -1.91 -3.03
CA SER A 7 -17.03 -2.76 -2.00
C SER A 7 -16.93 -4.27 -2.20
N THR A 8 -17.04 -4.80 -3.42
CA THR A 8 -16.82 -6.25 -3.56
C THR A 8 -15.42 -6.61 -4.10
N PHE A 9 -14.66 -5.61 -4.53
CA PHE A 9 -13.42 -5.86 -5.27
C PHE A 9 -12.21 -6.19 -4.39
N LEU A 10 -12.14 -5.58 -3.22
CA LEU A 10 -10.99 -5.79 -2.34
C LEU A 10 -11.10 -7.09 -1.53
N SER A 11 -12.32 -7.62 -1.42
CA SER A 11 -12.58 -8.80 -0.58
C SER A 11 -11.90 -10.09 -1.04
N PHE A 12 -11.48 -10.16 -2.30
CA PHE A 12 -10.79 -11.35 -2.83
C PHE A 12 -9.27 -11.29 -2.66
N LEU A 13 -8.73 -10.11 -2.40
CA LEU A 13 -7.29 -9.95 -2.20
C LEU A 13 -6.87 -9.97 -0.73
N LEU A 14 -7.84 -9.89 0.19
CA LEU A 14 -7.53 -9.76 1.62
C LEU A 14 -8.15 -10.89 2.43
N PRO A 15 -7.35 -11.86 2.89
CA PRO A 15 -7.73 -12.58 4.09
C PRO A 15 -7.77 -11.56 5.24
N LEU A 16 -8.84 -11.56 6.01
CA LEU A 16 -8.96 -10.76 7.22
C LEU A 16 -7.95 -11.25 8.26
N VAL A 17 -6.70 -10.94 8.07
CA VAL A 17 -5.74 -11.03 9.15
C VAL A 17 -5.84 -9.72 9.93
N SER A 18 -6.06 -9.82 11.21
CA SER A 18 -6.11 -8.69 12.12
C SER A 18 -4.72 -8.06 12.25
N ALA A 19 -4.24 -7.46 11.18
CA ALA A 19 -3.24 -6.41 11.28
C ALA A 19 -3.97 -5.16 11.75
N GLY A 20 -3.29 -4.23 12.36
CA GLY A 20 -3.86 -2.94 12.75
C GLY A 20 -4.55 -2.23 11.57
N PRO A 21 -5.21 -1.12 11.80
CA PRO A 21 -5.95 -0.46 10.72
C PRO A 21 -5.02 -0.09 9.57
N SER A 22 -5.13 -0.81 8.47
CA SER A 22 -4.41 -0.47 7.24
C SER A 22 -5.34 0.30 6.31
N GLY A 23 -4.83 1.36 5.73
CA GLY A 23 -5.56 2.14 4.75
C GLY A 23 -5.11 1.76 3.34
N PHE A 24 -6.06 1.52 2.45
CA PHE A 24 -5.77 1.28 1.05
C PHE A 24 -5.98 2.55 0.24
N GLY A 25 -5.00 2.90 -0.57
CA GLY A 25 -5.08 3.96 -1.55
C GLY A 25 -5.51 3.43 -2.92
N HIS A 26 -4.97 4.01 -3.97
CA HIS A 26 -5.33 3.68 -5.34
C HIS A 26 -4.87 2.27 -5.73
N ALA A 27 -5.61 1.62 -6.65
CA ALA A 27 -5.40 0.21 -6.97
C ALA A 27 -5.88 -0.15 -8.38
N PHE A 28 -5.24 -1.16 -8.97
CA PHE A 28 -5.77 -1.89 -10.13
C PHE A 28 -5.92 -3.35 -9.73
N SER A 29 -7.00 -3.99 -10.15
CA SER A 29 -7.23 -5.40 -9.84
C SER A 29 -7.80 -6.16 -11.03
N SER A 30 -7.60 -7.48 -11.02
CA SER A 30 -8.19 -8.40 -11.99
C SER A 30 -8.53 -9.71 -11.27
N GLY A 31 -9.55 -10.41 -11.75
CA GLY A 31 -10.00 -11.66 -11.16
C GLY A 31 -11.34 -11.54 -10.45
N PRO A 32 -11.89 -12.63 -9.95
CA PRO A 32 -11.27 -13.95 -10.01
C PRO A 32 -11.30 -14.55 -11.43
N THR A 33 -10.40 -15.51 -11.65
CA THR A 33 -10.45 -16.34 -12.86
C THR A 33 -11.71 -17.20 -12.85
N ALA A 34 -12.12 -17.68 -14.03
CA ALA A 34 -13.24 -18.62 -14.16
C ALA A 34 -12.99 -19.91 -13.37
N ASP A 35 -14.05 -20.61 -12.99
CA ASP A 35 -13.94 -21.86 -12.24
C ASP A 35 -13.01 -22.85 -12.92
N GLY A 36 -12.05 -23.35 -12.16
CA GLY A 36 -11.03 -24.28 -12.63
C GLY A 36 -9.82 -23.62 -13.30
N ASN A 37 -9.91 -22.34 -13.64
CA ASN A 37 -8.78 -21.59 -14.20
C ASN A 37 -7.98 -20.88 -13.08
N TRP A 38 -6.77 -20.42 -13.37
CA TRP A 38 -5.90 -19.77 -12.40
C TRP A 38 -4.75 -19.06 -13.10
N ILE A 39 -4.04 -18.20 -12.36
CA ILE A 39 -2.89 -17.44 -12.88
C ILE A 39 -1.62 -18.24 -12.60
N ARG A 40 -0.94 -18.70 -13.66
CA ARG A 40 0.34 -19.40 -13.55
C ARG A 40 1.49 -18.46 -13.27
N THR A 41 1.42 -17.27 -13.88
CA THR A 41 2.57 -16.37 -13.99
C THR A 41 2.10 -14.94 -13.82
N ALA A 42 2.85 -14.17 -13.05
CA ALA A 42 2.66 -12.71 -12.97
C ALA A 42 4.03 -12.01 -12.93
N ASN A 43 4.18 -11.02 -13.82
CA ASN A 43 5.34 -10.12 -13.83
C ASN A 43 4.86 -8.68 -13.83
N SER A 44 5.54 -7.82 -13.12
CA SER A 44 5.34 -6.37 -13.24
C SER A 44 6.60 -5.65 -12.76
N THR A 45 6.86 -4.47 -13.30
CA THR A 45 8.03 -3.67 -12.91
C THR A 45 7.57 -2.32 -12.40
N LEU A 46 7.96 -1.99 -11.19
CA LEU A 46 7.78 -0.67 -10.61
C LEU A 46 9.02 0.18 -10.89
N VAL A 47 8.82 1.39 -11.40
CA VAL A 47 9.86 2.42 -11.34
C VAL A 47 9.66 3.12 -10.00
N VAL A 48 10.62 2.92 -9.08
CA VAL A 48 10.48 3.33 -7.68
C VAL A 48 10.24 4.84 -7.60
N PRO A 49 9.11 5.29 -7.05
CA PRO A 49 8.82 6.73 -6.95
C PRO A 49 9.55 7.36 -5.76
N SER A 50 9.42 8.67 -5.62
CA SER A 50 9.81 9.36 -4.37
C SER A 50 8.99 8.78 -3.21
N PRO A 51 9.56 8.74 -1.99
CA PRO A 51 8.79 8.29 -0.83
C PRO A 51 7.63 9.25 -0.54
N PRO A 52 6.64 8.81 0.24
CA PRO A 52 5.52 9.69 0.59
C PRO A 52 5.97 10.90 1.42
N LEU A 53 5.22 11.97 1.36
CA LEU A 53 5.50 13.19 2.14
C LEU A 53 4.22 13.66 2.85
N PRO A 54 4.31 13.88 4.17
CA PRO A 54 5.41 13.49 5.07
C PRO A 54 5.51 11.97 5.19
N GLN A 55 6.71 11.48 5.57
CA GLN A 55 6.95 10.05 5.80
C GLN A 55 6.46 9.65 7.19
N UNK A 56 5.45 9.30 7.19
CA UNK A 56 4.95 9.07 8.39
C UNK A 56 4.62 7.72 8.69
N GLY A 57 4.35 6.94 8.12
CA GLY A 57 3.96 5.55 8.39
C GLY A 57 4.78 4.55 7.61
N LEU A 58 4.23 3.36 7.44
CA LEU A 58 4.78 2.33 6.58
C LEU A 58 3.93 2.28 5.31
N LEU A 59 4.46 2.78 4.21
CA LEU A 59 3.78 2.72 2.91
C LEU A 59 4.31 1.54 2.11
N SER A 60 3.41 0.66 1.67
CA SER A 60 3.74 -0.44 0.77
C SER A 60 3.14 -0.18 -0.61
N LEU A 61 3.96 -0.33 -1.65
CA LEU A 61 3.51 -0.39 -3.05
C LEU A 61 3.75 -1.81 -3.52
N TRP A 62 2.68 -2.54 -3.84
CA TRP A 62 2.83 -3.97 -4.10
C TRP A 62 2.06 -4.44 -5.33
N VAL A 63 2.53 -5.53 -5.90
CA VAL A 63 1.74 -6.38 -6.80
C VAL A 63 1.58 -7.74 -6.13
N GLY A 64 0.42 -8.35 -6.30
CA GLY A 64 0.17 -9.63 -5.65
C GLY A 64 -0.95 -10.42 -6.28
N MET A 65 -1.04 -11.67 -5.83
CA MET A 65 -2.06 -12.62 -6.29
C MET A 65 -2.77 -13.21 -5.09
N GLY A 66 -4.09 -13.05 -5.07
CA GLY A 66 -4.95 -13.74 -4.09
C GLY A 66 -5.17 -15.19 -4.51
N THR A 67 -5.04 -16.13 -3.58
CA THR A 67 -5.02 -17.55 -3.88
C THR A 67 -6.26 -18.30 -3.37
N SER A 68 -6.42 -19.54 -3.84
CA SER A 68 -7.52 -20.42 -3.43
C SER A 68 -7.46 -20.82 -1.95
N ASN A 69 -6.31 -20.67 -1.29
CA ASN A 69 -6.16 -20.91 0.14
C ASN A 69 -6.48 -19.68 0.99
N GLY A 70 -6.74 -18.52 0.35
CA GLY A 70 -6.97 -17.26 1.04
C GLY A 70 -5.70 -16.50 1.38
N ASP A 71 -4.56 -16.95 0.87
CA ASP A 71 -3.28 -16.27 1.05
C ASP A 71 -3.11 -15.18 -0.02
N LEU A 72 -2.26 -14.19 0.26
CA LEU A 72 -1.81 -13.20 -0.72
C LEU A 72 -0.32 -13.38 -0.96
N ILE A 73 0.02 -13.82 -2.17
CA ILE A 73 1.41 -13.90 -2.63
C ILE A 73 1.75 -12.54 -3.24
N GLN A 74 2.81 -11.89 -2.79
CA GLN A 74 3.08 -10.51 -3.22
C GLN A 74 4.58 -10.22 -3.30
N ALA A 75 4.90 -9.21 -4.05
CA ALA A 75 6.22 -8.60 -4.04
C ALA A 75 6.00 -7.09 -3.92
N LEU A 76 6.87 -6.41 -3.18
CA LEU A 76 6.57 -5.06 -2.77
C LEU A 76 7.82 -4.21 -2.56
N VAL A 77 7.63 -2.90 -2.57
CA VAL A 77 8.56 -1.96 -1.98
C VAL A 77 7.86 -1.26 -0.81
N GLU A 78 8.58 -1.07 0.28
CA GLU A 78 8.07 -0.42 1.49
C GLU A 78 8.95 0.75 1.87
N SER A 79 8.31 1.87 2.20
CA SER A 79 8.98 3.06 2.69
C SER A 79 8.64 3.23 4.17
N TYR A 80 9.66 3.39 4.99
CA TYR A 80 9.57 3.43 6.44
C TYR A 80 9.95 4.81 6.97
N ASN A 81 9.41 5.20 8.12
CA ASN A 81 9.94 6.34 8.87
C ASN A 81 11.00 5.84 9.87
N ASP A 82 11.68 6.77 10.53
CA ASP A 82 12.78 6.47 11.46
C ASP A 82 12.36 5.63 12.67
N ALA A 83 11.07 5.66 13.02
CA ALA A 83 10.57 4.95 14.20
C ALA A 83 10.31 3.48 13.93
N ILE A 84 10.28 3.07 12.67
CA ILE A 84 9.98 1.70 12.26
C ILE A 84 11.28 1.03 11.81
N ASP A 85 11.63 -0.07 12.44
CA ASP A 85 12.85 -0.81 12.11
C ASP A 85 12.72 -1.48 10.73
N ALA A 86 13.38 -0.92 9.75
CA ALA A 86 13.39 -1.45 8.39
C ALA A 86 14.38 -2.62 8.28
N GLY A 87 13.91 -3.76 7.81
CA GLY A 87 14.74 -4.96 7.65
C GLY A 87 15.91 -4.80 6.70
N CYS A 88 15.87 -3.81 5.80
CA CYS A 88 16.99 -3.52 4.89
C CYS A 88 17.97 -2.46 5.42
N GLY A 89 17.77 -2.00 6.66
CA GLY A 89 18.71 -1.08 7.32
C GLY A 89 18.69 0.35 6.77
N VAL A 90 17.57 0.79 6.25
CA VAL A 90 17.41 2.11 5.62
C VAL A 90 17.03 3.18 6.63
N LEU A 91 17.16 4.42 6.19
CA LEU A 91 16.73 5.60 6.92
C LEU A 91 15.37 6.08 6.40
N ASP A 92 14.83 7.05 7.13
CA ASP A 92 13.58 7.73 6.76
C ASP A 92 13.62 8.18 5.29
N GLY A 93 12.59 7.80 4.54
CA GLY A 93 12.45 8.19 3.14
C GLY A 93 13.09 7.24 2.13
N ASP A 94 13.69 6.15 2.57
CA ASP A 94 14.22 5.13 1.67
C ASP A 94 13.16 4.03 1.41
N TRP A 95 13.45 3.14 0.48
CA TRP A 95 12.59 2.02 0.14
C TRP A 95 13.30 0.68 0.34
N CYS A 96 12.57 -0.30 0.87
CA CYS A 96 13.00 -1.71 0.92
C CYS A 96 12.18 -2.52 -0.08
N ALA A 97 12.83 -3.34 -0.88
CA ALA A 97 12.16 -4.23 -1.84
C ALA A 97 12.29 -5.69 -1.39
N TRP A 98 11.22 -6.46 -1.46
CA TRP A 98 11.25 -7.87 -1.05
C TRP A 98 10.07 -8.68 -1.58
N THR A 99 10.21 -10.01 -1.51
CA THR A 99 9.14 -10.97 -1.81
C THR A 99 8.42 -11.34 -0.54
N SER A 100 7.11 -11.52 -0.61
CA SER A 100 6.30 -11.75 0.59
C SER A 100 5.11 -12.66 0.30
N ALA A 101 4.61 -13.32 1.33
CA ALA A 101 3.30 -13.98 1.33
C ALA A 101 2.61 -13.68 2.66
N LEU A 102 1.42 -13.15 2.58
CA LEU A 102 0.55 -12.98 3.75
C LEU A 102 -0.31 -14.23 3.85
N VAL A 103 -0.04 -15.04 4.86
CA VAL A 103 -0.71 -16.32 5.09
C VAL A 103 -1.45 -16.26 6.44
N SER A 104 -2.23 -17.28 6.75
CA SER A 104 -3.05 -17.30 7.99
C SER A 104 -2.24 -17.11 9.29
N THR A 105 -0.94 -17.39 9.26
CA THR A 105 -0.05 -17.23 10.43
C THR A 105 0.70 -15.89 10.45
N GLY A 106 0.45 -15.02 9.48
CA GLY A 106 1.11 -13.72 9.37
C GLY A 106 1.92 -13.59 8.10
N GLN A 107 2.67 -12.52 7.99
CA GLN A 107 3.49 -12.22 6.82
C GLN A 107 4.83 -12.95 6.90
N GLN A 108 5.22 -13.55 5.79
CA GLN A 108 6.48 -14.27 5.61
C GLN A 108 7.11 -13.79 4.32
N GLY A 109 8.42 -13.92 4.18
CA GLY A 109 9.03 -13.47 2.92
C GLY A 109 10.53 -13.71 2.83
N GLY A 110 11.08 -13.22 1.75
CA GLY A 110 12.50 -13.26 1.49
C GLY A 110 13.23 -12.07 2.13
N ARG A 111 14.49 -11.92 1.77
CA ARG A 111 15.33 -10.85 2.29
C ARG A 111 14.84 -9.48 1.80
N GLU A 112 14.81 -8.52 2.70
CA GLU A 112 14.58 -7.10 2.36
C GLU A 112 15.89 -6.45 1.88
N VAL A 113 15.81 -5.66 0.83
CA VAL A 113 16.99 -5.04 0.20
C VAL A 113 16.67 -3.59 -0.18
N LEU A 114 17.61 -2.69 0.06
CA LEU A 114 17.49 -1.28 -0.30
C LEU A 114 17.18 -1.09 -1.79
N ALA A 115 16.17 -0.29 -2.10
CA ALA A 115 15.85 0.18 -3.44
C ALA A 115 15.86 1.69 -3.45
N ASN A 116 16.45 2.28 -4.48
CA ASN A 116 16.57 3.74 -4.60
C ASN A 116 15.50 4.30 -5.53
N VAL A 117 15.16 5.56 -5.33
CA VAL A 117 14.26 6.27 -6.24
C VAL A 117 14.80 6.17 -7.68
N GLY A 118 13.95 5.75 -8.60
CA GLY A 118 14.31 5.56 -10.00
C GLY A 118 14.79 4.16 -10.36
N ASP A 119 15.05 3.28 -9.39
CA ASP A 119 15.36 1.88 -9.69
C ASP A 119 14.17 1.18 -10.37
N GLU A 120 14.47 0.25 -11.27
CA GLU A 120 13.46 -0.65 -11.83
C GLU A 120 13.39 -1.89 -10.95
N VAL A 121 12.33 -1.99 -10.16
CA VAL A 121 12.08 -3.14 -9.30
C VAL A 121 11.10 -4.07 -10.02
N LYS A 122 11.64 -5.10 -10.66
CA LYS A 122 10.86 -6.12 -11.34
C LYS A 122 10.43 -7.18 -10.34
N MET A 123 9.15 -7.38 -10.26
CA MET A 123 8.51 -8.33 -9.37
C MET A 123 7.99 -9.48 -10.21
N THR A 124 8.49 -10.67 -9.96
CA THR A 124 8.25 -11.84 -10.78
C THR A 124 7.98 -13.07 -9.92
N ILE A 125 7.06 -13.88 -10.35
CA ILE A 125 6.69 -15.13 -9.69
C ILE A 125 6.92 -16.27 -10.69
N PHE A 126 7.81 -17.20 -10.37
CA PHE A 126 8.30 -18.26 -11.29
C PHE A 126 8.19 -19.66 -10.70
N THR A 127 8.49 -20.68 -11.53
CA THR A 127 8.41 -22.10 -11.15
C THR A 127 9.74 -22.83 -10.95
N THR A 128 10.86 -22.40 -11.54
CA THR A 128 12.15 -23.12 -11.40
C THR A 128 13.38 -22.22 -11.54
N GLU A 129 14.52 -22.63 -10.94
CA GLU A 129 15.80 -21.91 -11.03
C GLU A 129 16.36 -21.82 -12.45
N GLU A 130 16.09 -22.80 -13.31
CA GLU A 130 16.53 -22.78 -14.71
C GLU A 130 15.88 -21.65 -15.50
N ASP A 131 14.70 -21.23 -15.07
CA ASP A 131 13.94 -20.18 -15.73
C ASP A 131 14.39 -18.76 -15.38
N ILE A 132 15.19 -18.58 -14.32
CA ILE A 132 15.69 -17.25 -13.93
C ILE A 132 16.62 -16.68 -15.00
N GLN A 133 17.53 -17.49 -15.54
CA GLN A 133 18.43 -17.04 -16.60
C GLN A 133 17.70 -16.87 -17.95
N GLY A 134 16.69 -17.69 -18.21
CA GLY A 134 15.83 -17.57 -19.37
C GLY A 134 14.87 -16.42 -19.31
N ALA A 135 14.36 -16.08 -18.12
CA ALA A 135 13.42 -14.96 -17.92
C ALA A 135 14.10 -13.59 -18.07
N ILE A 136 15.40 -13.53 -17.83
CA ILE A 136 16.20 -12.34 -18.16
C ILE A 136 16.26 -12.17 -19.70
N LEU A 137 16.09 -13.26 -20.43
CA LEU A 137 16.37 -13.28 -21.87
C LEU A 137 15.18 -13.43 -22.80
N MET A 138 14.05 -13.95 -22.39
CA MET A 138 12.81 -14.04 -23.26
C MET A 138 11.85 -15.17 -22.89
N GLN A 139 10.57 -14.88 -22.88
CA GLN A 139 9.40 -15.75 -22.85
C GLN A 139 9.04 -16.36 -21.49
N THR A 140 7.81 -16.15 -21.16
CA THR A 140 7.13 -16.54 -19.93
C THR A 140 6.99 -18.06 -19.79
N PRO A 141 7.75 -18.73 -18.93
CA PRO A 141 7.44 -20.12 -18.58
C PRO A 141 6.37 -20.17 -17.50
N ASP A 142 5.77 -21.34 -17.31
CA ASP A 142 4.78 -21.57 -16.27
C ASP A 142 5.39 -21.31 -14.87
N MET A 143 4.75 -20.48 -14.09
CA MET A 143 5.28 -20.05 -12.80
C MET A 143 4.62 -20.72 -11.60
N TYR A 144 3.61 -21.56 -11.81
CA TYR A 144 3.12 -22.47 -10.80
C TYR A 144 3.88 -23.78 -10.96
N ASN A 145 4.62 -24.17 -9.95
CA ASN A 145 5.38 -25.41 -9.98
C ASN A 145 4.44 -26.60 -9.76
N ASP A 146 4.03 -27.24 -10.84
CA ASP A 146 3.09 -28.36 -10.80
C ASP A 146 3.63 -29.54 -9.96
N ALA A 147 4.96 -29.69 -9.87
CA ALA A 147 5.57 -30.78 -9.11
C ALA A 147 5.48 -30.55 -7.60
N THR A 148 5.57 -29.31 -7.15
CA THR A 148 5.56 -28.96 -5.72
C THR A 148 4.26 -28.30 -5.28
N GLY A 149 3.49 -27.71 -6.18
CA GLY A 149 2.32 -26.90 -5.86
C GLY A 149 2.68 -25.51 -5.34
N ASN A 150 3.89 -25.04 -5.63
CA ASN A 150 4.40 -23.78 -5.11
C ASN A 150 4.42 -22.68 -6.17
N TYR A 151 4.34 -21.43 -5.70
CA TYR A 151 4.77 -20.26 -6.44
C TYR A 151 6.15 -19.85 -5.93
N ASP A 152 7.09 -19.71 -6.85
CA ASP A 152 8.41 -19.16 -6.57
C ASP A 152 8.41 -17.67 -6.96
N GLN A 153 8.85 -16.83 -6.05
CA GLN A 153 8.79 -15.38 -6.16
C GLN A 153 10.19 -14.79 -6.22
N TYR A 154 10.36 -13.78 -7.06
CA TYR A 154 11.63 -13.09 -7.22
C TYR A 154 11.40 -11.59 -7.32
N VAL A 155 12.22 -10.84 -6.60
CA VAL A 155 12.38 -9.39 -6.80
C VAL A 155 13.75 -9.15 -7.39
N LEU A 156 13.78 -8.42 -8.50
CA LEU A 156 15.01 -8.01 -9.17
C LEU A 156 15.10 -6.49 -9.13
N ILE A 157 16.25 -5.95 -8.75
CA ILE A 157 16.54 -4.51 -8.86
C ILE A 157 17.52 -4.34 -10.01
N ASN A 158 17.12 -3.57 -11.03
CA ASN A 158 17.93 -3.30 -12.23
C ASN A 158 18.46 -4.59 -12.85
N GLY A 159 17.62 -5.63 -12.88
CA GLY A 159 17.93 -6.93 -13.51
C GLY A 159 18.70 -7.92 -12.64
N ILE A 160 19.00 -7.58 -11.38
CA ILE A 160 19.74 -8.46 -10.45
C ILE A 160 18.76 -9.00 -9.41
N VAL A 161 18.68 -10.33 -9.26
CA VAL A 161 17.84 -10.97 -8.24
C VAL A 161 18.36 -10.60 -6.85
N VAL A 162 17.50 -10.00 -6.02
CA VAL A 162 17.86 -9.51 -4.69
C VAL A 162 17.05 -10.17 -3.57
N SER A 163 15.85 -10.66 -3.87
CA SER A 163 14.99 -11.31 -2.89
C SER A 163 14.26 -12.49 -3.54
N THR A 164 14.15 -13.60 -2.82
CA THR A 164 13.45 -14.80 -3.30
C THR A 164 12.63 -15.41 -2.17
N PHE A 165 11.49 -15.99 -2.54
CA PHE A 165 10.65 -16.72 -1.59
C PHE A 165 9.82 -17.76 -2.35
N SER A 166 9.51 -18.88 -1.70
CA SER A 166 8.67 -19.92 -2.28
C SER A 166 7.53 -20.24 -1.31
N THR A 167 6.31 -20.32 -1.82
CA THR A 167 5.15 -20.55 -0.97
C THR A 167 4.15 -21.51 -1.61
N SER A 168 3.61 -22.41 -0.78
CA SER A 168 2.55 -23.35 -1.15
C SER A 168 1.20 -22.76 -0.73
N SER A 169 0.71 -21.81 -1.50
CA SER A 169 -0.47 -21.01 -1.17
C SER A 169 -1.72 -21.35 -2.00
N GLY A 170 -1.70 -22.47 -2.71
CA GLY A 170 -2.82 -22.82 -3.60
C GLY A 170 -2.73 -22.05 -4.94
N LYS A 171 -3.78 -22.14 -5.73
CA LYS A 171 -3.83 -21.55 -7.09
C LYS A 171 -4.22 -20.08 -7.03
N ALA A 172 -3.48 -19.23 -7.72
CA ALA A 172 -3.77 -17.79 -7.78
C ALA A 172 -5.03 -17.51 -8.62
N LEU A 173 -5.99 -16.82 -8.04
CA LEU A 173 -7.29 -16.58 -8.66
C LEU A 173 -7.47 -15.14 -9.14
N GLY A 174 -6.68 -14.21 -8.64
CA GLY A 174 -6.73 -12.80 -9.04
C GLY A 174 -5.37 -12.16 -8.87
N TRP A 175 -5.13 -11.06 -9.60
CA TRP A 175 -3.91 -10.28 -9.54
C TRP A 175 -4.26 -8.82 -9.36
N GLY A 176 -3.44 -8.09 -8.64
CA GLY A 176 -3.61 -6.66 -8.53
C GLY A 176 -2.38 -5.94 -8.02
N THR A 177 -2.48 -4.62 -8.01
CA THR A 177 -1.54 -3.74 -7.36
C THR A 177 -2.31 -2.74 -6.50
N ALA A 178 -1.73 -2.36 -5.37
CA ALA A 178 -2.31 -1.33 -4.52
C ALA A 178 -1.24 -0.55 -3.79
N GLU A 179 -1.63 0.62 -3.36
CA GLU A 179 -0.96 1.39 -2.31
C GLU A 179 -1.57 0.96 -0.99
N GLU A 180 -0.75 0.69 0.00
CA GLU A 180 -1.24 0.31 1.32
C GLU A 180 -0.44 1.04 2.39
N CYS A 181 -1.14 1.85 3.18
CA CYS A 181 -0.55 2.49 4.34
C CYS A 181 -0.81 1.60 5.56
N ASN A 182 0.23 0.98 6.05
CA ASN A 182 0.13 0.14 7.23
C ASN A 182 0.32 1.01 8.48
N GLN A 183 -0.70 1.05 9.30
CA GLN A 183 -0.73 1.84 10.53
C GLN A 183 -0.43 0.98 11.77
N ALA A 184 0.31 -0.11 11.58
CA ALA A 184 0.75 -0.91 12.72
C ALA A 184 1.71 -0.09 13.60
N ALA A 185 1.40 0.04 14.81
CA ALA A 185 1.96 0.78 15.94
C ALA A 185 3.34 1.44 15.74
N PRO A 186 3.47 2.74 15.89
CA PRO A 186 2.39 3.71 16.10
C PRO A 186 1.63 4.02 14.81
N ALA A 187 0.33 4.24 14.91
CA ALA A 187 -0.53 4.44 13.74
C ALA A 187 -0.32 5.83 13.15
N TYR A 188 0.48 5.90 12.13
CA TYR A 188 0.78 7.12 11.39
C TYR A 188 0.22 7.05 9.98
N PRO A 189 -0.47 8.07 9.51
CA PRO A 189 -0.81 8.10 8.08
C PRO A 189 0.46 8.27 7.23
N CYS A 190 0.45 7.71 6.04
CA CYS A 190 1.62 7.69 5.16
C CYS A 190 1.82 8.98 4.36
N GLY A 191 1.00 10.00 4.57
CA GLY A 191 1.11 11.25 3.84
C GLY A 191 0.71 11.13 2.38
N LEU A 192 1.26 11.96 1.52
CA LEU A 192 0.97 11.98 0.10
C LEU A 192 1.88 10.99 -0.63
N THR A 193 1.29 9.89 -1.09
CA THR A 193 1.96 8.92 -1.98
C THR A 193 1.99 9.53 -3.39
N PRO A 194 3.16 9.64 -4.02
CA PRO A 194 3.22 10.19 -5.38
C PRO A 194 2.64 9.22 -6.41
N ALA A 195 2.13 9.76 -7.50
CA ALA A 195 1.72 8.96 -8.65
C ALA A 195 2.91 8.11 -9.14
N HIS A 196 2.62 6.87 -9.48
CA HIS A 196 3.66 5.94 -9.93
C HIS A 196 3.11 5.01 -11.01
N SER A 197 3.98 4.17 -11.55
CA SER A 197 3.58 3.30 -12.66
C SER A 197 4.17 1.92 -12.53
N TRP A 198 3.35 0.94 -12.88
CA TRP A 198 3.77 -0.44 -13.09
C TRP A 198 3.88 -0.65 -14.59
N ILE A 199 5.05 -1.04 -15.06
CA ILE A 199 5.32 -1.23 -16.50
C ILE A 199 5.59 -2.70 -16.80
N ASN A 200 5.37 -3.06 -18.07
CA ASN A 200 5.66 -4.41 -18.58
C ASN A 200 4.96 -5.50 -17.75
N THR A 201 3.69 -5.26 -17.40
CA THR A 201 2.89 -6.25 -16.67
C THR A 201 2.50 -7.37 -17.61
N ILE A 202 2.69 -8.62 -17.18
CA ILE A 202 2.34 -9.84 -17.92
C ILE A 202 1.68 -10.81 -16.93
N LEU A 203 0.50 -11.30 -17.28
CA LEU A 203 -0.17 -12.39 -16.56
C LEU A 203 -0.40 -13.54 -17.53
N VAL A 204 -0.10 -14.76 -17.13
CA VAL A 204 -0.38 -15.96 -17.92
C VAL A 204 -1.38 -16.83 -17.15
N LEU A 205 -2.53 -17.10 -17.76
CA LEU A 205 -3.55 -17.96 -17.16
C LEU A 205 -3.27 -19.43 -17.52
N ASP A 206 -3.79 -20.36 -16.73
CA ASP A 206 -3.68 -21.81 -17.01
C ASP A 206 -4.42 -22.18 -18.28
N GLN A 207 -5.58 -21.59 -18.49
CA GLN A 207 -6.38 -21.80 -19.72
C GLN A 207 -6.74 -20.44 -20.31
N PRO A 208 -6.91 -20.37 -21.66
CA PRO A 208 -7.42 -19.13 -22.26
C PRO A 208 -8.76 -18.72 -21.66
N GLN A 209 -8.89 -17.44 -21.32
CA GLN A 209 -10.13 -16.86 -20.80
C GLN A 209 -10.36 -15.49 -21.45
N PRO A 210 -11.02 -15.46 -22.64
CA PRO A 210 -11.18 -14.20 -23.39
C PRO A 210 -11.98 -13.13 -22.64
N ASP A 211 -12.86 -13.52 -21.73
CA ASP A 211 -13.69 -12.61 -20.94
C ASP A 211 -13.05 -12.17 -19.61
N TYR A 212 -11.79 -12.53 -19.37
CA TYR A 212 -11.09 -12.15 -18.12
C TYR A 212 -11.08 -10.63 -17.89
N SER A 213 -11.09 -9.84 -18.98
CA SER A 213 -11.14 -8.38 -18.88
C SER A 213 -12.41 -7.86 -18.20
N THR A 214 -13.48 -8.66 -18.15
CA THR A 214 -14.72 -8.25 -17.44
C THR A 214 -14.53 -8.21 -15.93
N THR A 215 -13.43 -8.77 -15.43
CA THR A 215 -13.11 -8.80 -14.00
C THR A 215 -12.27 -7.60 -13.55
N PHE A 216 -11.84 -6.74 -14.48
CA PHE A 216 -10.89 -5.66 -14.14
C PHE A 216 -11.59 -4.56 -13.33
N GLY A 217 -10.90 -4.11 -12.30
CA GLY A 217 -11.33 -3.02 -11.44
C GLY A 217 -10.24 -1.97 -11.30
N THR A 218 -10.65 -0.71 -11.30
CA THR A 218 -9.73 0.41 -11.09
C THR A 218 -10.29 1.34 -10.01
N PHE A 219 -9.39 1.81 -9.16
CA PHE A 219 -9.66 2.87 -8.21
C PHE A 219 -8.46 3.81 -8.26
N GLY A 220 -8.60 4.98 -8.87
CA GLY A 220 -7.49 5.91 -9.06
C GLY A 220 -6.34 5.30 -9.87
N ALA A 221 -6.67 4.42 -10.81
CA ALA A 221 -5.68 3.77 -11.68
C ALA A 221 -6.13 3.87 -13.12
N SER A 222 -5.19 3.94 -14.03
CA SER A 222 -5.45 4.01 -15.47
C SER A 222 -4.53 3.04 -16.23
N GLY A 223 -4.95 2.68 -17.44
CA GLY A 223 -4.34 1.61 -18.22
C GLY A 223 -5.21 0.36 -18.19
N THR A 224 -4.85 -0.63 -18.95
CA THR A 224 -5.59 -1.89 -19.01
C THR A 224 -4.69 -3.02 -19.48
N LEU A 225 -5.05 -4.24 -19.11
CA LEU A 225 -4.45 -5.45 -19.67
C LEU A 225 -5.17 -5.81 -20.96
N THR A 226 -4.41 -6.25 -21.96
CA THR A 226 -4.94 -6.71 -23.25
C THR A 226 -4.37 -8.09 -23.59
N SER A 227 -5.08 -8.83 -24.43
CA SER A 227 -4.64 -10.16 -24.87
C SER A 227 -4.76 -10.27 -26.38
N SER A 228 -3.75 -10.88 -27.01
CA SER A 228 -3.74 -11.16 -28.45
C SER A 228 -3.80 -12.65 -28.78
N ASP A 229 -3.85 -13.52 -27.75
CA ASP A 229 -3.79 -14.97 -27.89
C ASP A 229 -5.04 -15.69 -27.34
N GLY A 230 -6.18 -15.01 -27.39
CA GLY A 230 -7.46 -15.58 -26.96
C GLY A 230 -7.64 -15.59 -25.46
N GLY A 231 -6.91 -14.75 -24.72
CA GLY A 231 -7.07 -14.63 -23.26
C GLY A 231 -6.15 -15.54 -22.46
N LYS A 232 -5.14 -16.14 -23.10
CA LYS A 232 -4.14 -16.95 -22.38
C LYS A 232 -3.12 -16.05 -21.67
N THR A 233 -2.62 -15.04 -22.40
CA THR A 233 -1.65 -14.07 -21.88
C THR A 233 -2.29 -12.67 -21.88
N TRP A 234 -2.17 -11.97 -20.76
CA TRP A 234 -2.68 -10.61 -20.60
C TRP A 234 -1.51 -9.68 -20.30
N THR A 235 -1.41 -8.59 -21.05
CA THR A 235 -0.26 -7.68 -20.94
C THR A 235 -0.71 -6.23 -20.83
N ALA A 236 0.04 -5.45 -20.07
CA ALA A 236 -0.06 -3.99 -20.06
C ALA A 236 1.34 -3.40 -20.18
N GLU A 237 1.53 -2.53 -21.15
CA GLU A 237 2.77 -1.76 -21.26
C GLU A 237 2.95 -0.89 -20.03
N LYS A 238 1.84 -0.28 -19.58
CA LYS A 238 1.86 0.62 -18.42
C LYS A 238 0.49 0.64 -17.73
N LEU A 239 0.53 0.54 -16.40
CA LEU A 239 -0.58 0.85 -15.51
C LEU A 239 -0.12 2.02 -14.63
N THR A 240 -0.86 3.12 -14.64
CA THR A 240 -0.52 4.30 -13.82
C THR A 240 -1.45 4.34 -12.62
N ILE A 241 -0.88 4.53 -11.45
CA ILE A 241 -1.59 4.70 -10.19
C ILE A 241 -1.48 6.18 -9.83
N ASP A 242 -2.62 6.84 -9.66
CA ASP A 242 -2.65 8.27 -9.35
C ASP A 242 -2.18 8.51 -7.90
N ALA A 243 -1.68 9.70 -7.62
CA ALA A 243 -1.26 10.06 -6.25
C ALA A 243 -2.44 9.93 -5.27
N TRP A 244 -2.15 9.44 -4.07
CA TRP A 244 -3.15 9.29 -3.00
C TRP A 244 -2.65 9.92 -1.71
N ASN A 245 -3.52 10.71 -1.08
CA ASN A 245 -3.16 11.37 0.18
C ASN A 245 -3.82 10.66 1.36
N TYR A 246 -2.99 10.04 2.19
CA TYR A 246 -3.44 9.36 3.42
C TYR A 246 -3.65 10.34 4.58
N THR A 247 -3.24 11.60 4.43
CA THR A 247 -3.50 12.60 5.46
C THR A 247 -5.01 12.85 5.55
N PRO A 248 -5.58 12.84 6.75
CA PRO A 248 -7.03 13.06 6.89
C PRO A 248 -7.49 14.30 6.17
N THR A 249 -8.57 14.17 5.42
CA THR A 249 -9.20 15.28 4.68
C THR A 249 -10.65 15.43 5.12
N CYS A 250 -11.10 16.67 5.17
CA CYS A 250 -12.47 16.97 5.58
C CYS A 250 -13.38 17.15 4.36
N PRO A 251 -14.63 16.68 4.43
CA PRO A 251 -15.31 16.15 5.61
C PRO A 251 -15.22 14.63 5.80
N ASP A 252 -14.54 13.91 4.91
CA ASP A 252 -14.64 12.47 4.83
C ASP A 252 -14.02 11.78 6.05
N ASP A 253 -12.99 12.40 6.65
CA ASP A 253 -12.26 11.83 7.78
C ASP A 253 -12.65 12.44 9.14
N ASP A 254 -13.88 12.94 9.28
CA ASP A 254 -14.36 13.43 10.56
C ASP A 254 -14.43 12.26 11.56
N GLY A 255 -13.76 12.41 12.70
CA GLY A 255 -13.66 11.35 13.71
C GLY A 255 -12.50 10.38 13.50
N TYR A 256 -11.67 10.57 12.48
CA TYR A 256 -10.48 9.75 12.26
C TYR A 256 -9.53 9.88 13.46
N LYS A 257 -8.85 8.78 13.81
CA LYS A 257 -7.90 8.76 14.94
C LYS A 257 -6.48 8.87 14.42
N LEU A 258 -5.79 9.90 14.86
CA LEU A 258 -4.35 10.08 14.63
C LEU A 258 -3.60 9.60 15.86
N THR A 259 -2.52 8.87 15.65
CA THR A 259 -1.67 8.37 16.74
C THR A 259 -0.26 8.93 16.56
N THR A 260 0.35 9.41 17.63
CA THR A 260 1.74 9.90 17.62
C THR A 260 2.73 8.78 17.90
N LEU A 261 4.01 9.05 17.70
CA LEU A 261 5.08 8.08 17.99
C LEU A 261 5.07 7.60 19.45
N ASP A 262 4.68 8.48 20.38
CA ASP A 262 4.58 8.15 21.80
C ASP A 262 3.25 7.46 22.16
N ASN A 263 2.49 7.03 21.13
CA ASN A 263 1.20 6.34 21.28
C ASN A 263 0.08 7.21 21.88
N SER A 264 0.24 8.53 21.85
CA SER A 264 -0.88 9.43 22.17
C SER A 264 -1.91 9.38 21.03
N VAL A 265 -3.19 9.40 21.37
CA VAL A 265 -4.28 9.32 20.39
C VAL A 265 -5.04 10.63 20.36
N PHE A 266 -5.22 11.18 19.15
CA PHE A 266 -6.01 12.38 18.87
C PHE A 266 -7.19 12.01 17.96
N ASN A 267 -8.36 12.54 18.26
CA ASN A 267 -9.54 12.37 17.40
C ASN A 267 -9.69 13.61 16.53
N THR A 268 -9.76 13.43 15.21
CA THR A 268 -9.94 14.56 14.29
C THR A 268 -11.40 15.03 14.29
N THR A 269 -11.57 16.31 14.10
CA THR A 269 -12.88 16.93 13.90
C THR A 269 -12.79 17.95 12.77
N CYS A 270 -13.60 17.74 11.76
CA CYS A 270 -13.63 18.60 10.57
C CYS A 270 -14.38 19.91 10.82
N ASN A 271 -13.97 20.94 10.08
CA ASN A 271 -14.60 22.26 10.13
C ASN A 271 -14.70 22.79 11.57
N SER A 272 -13.63 22.54 12.34
CA SER A 272 -13.59 22.88 13.76
C SER A 272 -12.31 23.61 14.14
N ASP A 273 -12.44 24.57 15.02
CA ASP A 273 -11.31 25.26 15.66
C ASP A 273 -11.52 25.22 17.18
N PHE A 274 -10.45 25.43 17.91
CA PHE A 274 -10.46 25.60 19.36
C PHE A 274 -9.93 26.99 19.67
N VAL A 275 -10.78 27.86 20.21
CA VAL A 275 -10.48 29.28 20.46
C VAL A 275 -10.11 29.48 21.94
N GLY A 276 -9.06 30.22 22.16
CA GLY A 276 -8.49 30.41 23.51
C GLY A 276 -7.45 29.36 23.85
N GLY A 277 -6.78 29.54 24.94
CA GLY A 277 -5.79 28.59 25.44
C GLY A 277 -4.55 28.44 24.55
N GLU A 278 -4.21 29.46 23.77
CA GLU A 278 -3.08 29.45 22.85
C GLU A 278 -1.75 29.10 23.55
N LEU A 279 -1.05 28.10 23.03
CA LEU A 279 0.28 27.72 23.51
C LEU A 279 1.36 28.07 22.50
N LYS A 280 1.15 27.72 21.21
CA LYS A 280 2.13 27.91 20.16
C LYS A 280 1.45 27.93 18.78
N ASN A 281 2.04 28.67 17.85
CA ASN A 281 1.66 28.62 16.43
C ASN A 281 2.91 28.35 15.59
N SER A 282 2.78 27.56 14.55
CA SER A 282 3.88 27.20 13.63
C SER A 282 3.32 26.80 12.27
N THR A 283 4.13 26.88 11.23
CA THR A 283 3.78 26.32 9.92
C THR A 283 4.08 24.84 9.93
N MET A 284 3.15 24.01 9.48
CA MET A 284 3.27 22.55 9.44
C MET A 284 2.60 21.99 8.20
N GLY A 285 3.17 20.90 7.67
CA GLY A 285 2.71 20.30 6.42
C GLY A 285 1.42 19.51 6.53
N SER A 286 1.02 19.12 7.76
CA SER A 286 -0.14 18.25 7.93
C SER A 286 -0.74 18.39 9.32
N ILE A 287 -1.98 17.92 9.46
CA ILE A 287 -2.62 17.77 10.79
C ILE A 287 -1.86 16.74 11.65
N GLN A 288 -1.24 15.72 11.03
CA GLN A 288 -0.42 14.75 11.75
C GLN A 288 0.78 15.43 12.44
N ASP A 289 1.50 16.29 11.69
CA ASP A 289 2.62 17.06 12.27
C ASP A 289 2.12 17.97 13.41
N CYS A 290 0.94 18.53 13.24
CA CYS A 290 0.33 19.41 14.22
C CYS A 290 -0.01 18.67 15.53
N VAL A 291 -0.61 17.45 15.44
CA VAL A 291 -0.91 16.67 16.66
C VAL A 291 0.37 16.11 17.30
N THR A 292 1.38 15.79 16.49
CA THR A 292 2.69 15.37 17.02
C THR A 292 3.34 16.50 17.83
N ALA A 293 3.34 17.71 17.31
CA ALA A 293 3.84 18.88 18.03
C ALA A 293 3.03 19.17 19.30
N CYS A 294 1.72 18.90 19.26
CA CYS A 294 0.85 19.02 20.44
C CYS A 294 1.25 17.99 21.50
N ASP A 295 1.51 16.77 21.08
CA ASP A 295 1.94 15.69 21.97
C ASP A 295 3.25 16.03 22.70
N GLU A 296 4.19 16.64 21.99
CA GLU A 296 5.48 17.07 22.53
C GLU A 296 5.39 18.33 23.38
N THR A 297 4.26 19.04 23.34
CA THR A 297 4.08 20.31 24.04
C THR A 297 3.34 20.11 25.35
N GLU A 298 3.95 20.56 26.45
CA GLU A 298 3.35 20.44 27.76
C GLU A 298 2.00 21.17 27.82
N ASN A 299 1.00 20.48 28.39
CA ASN A 299 -0.37 21.00 28.57
C ASN A 299 -1.11 21.26 27.23
N CYS A 300 -0.66 20.66 26.11
CA CYS A 300 -1.39 20.73 24.86
C CYS A 300 -2.47 19.63 24.84
N PHE A 301 -3.69 20.02 24.47
CA PHE A 301 -4.86 19.13 24.38
C PHE A 301 -5.52 19.18 23.01
N PHE A 302 -5.30 20.26 22.27
CA PHE A 302 -5.90 20.43 20.93
C PHE A 302 -4.85 20.98 19.97
N ALA A 303 -4.86 20.41 18.77
CA ALA A 303 -4.07 20.87 17.63
C ALA A 303 -5.06 21.33 16.56
N VAL A 304 -4.88 22.49 15.97
CA VAL A 304 -5.77 23.02 14.93
C VAL A 304 -4.94 23.38 13.71
N TRP A 305 -5.33 22.89 12.54
CA TRP A 305 -4.57 23.04 11.31
C TRP A 305 -5.48 23.60 10.20
N ASP A 306 -5.00 24.64 9.49
CA ASP A 306 -5.77 25.35 8.45
C ASP A 306 -5.33 25.02 7.02
N GLY A 307 -4.50 24.00 6.85
CA GLY A 307 -3.89 23.67 5.56
C GLY A 307 -2.43 24.11 5.46
N GLU A 308 -1.98 24.98 6.37
CA GLU A 308 -0.61 25.49 6.40
C GLU A 308 -0.12 25.76 7.82
N ASN A 309 -0.98 26.31 8.66
CA ASN A 309 -0.60 26.75 10.00
C ASN A 309 -1.21 25.85 11.06
N CYS A 310 -0.43 25.55 12.07
CA CYS A 310 -0.79 24.72 13.22
C CYS A 310 -0.88 25.59 14.46
N GLY A 311 -2.02 25.58 15.13
CA GLY A 311 -2.24 26.23 16.43
C GLY A 311 -2.37 25.18 17.52
N LEU A 312 -1.48 25.23 18.53
CA LEU A 312 -1.51 24.34 19.67
C LEU A 312 -2.27 25.00 20.83
N LYS A 313 -3.18 24.26 21.45
CA LYS A 313 -4.10 24.80 22.45
C LYS A 313 -4.14 23.96 23.72
N SER A 314 -4.31 24.64 24.85
CA SER A 314 -4.49 24.00 26.16
C SER A 314 -5.96 23.57 26.38
N SER A 315 -6.21 22.87 27.47
CA SER A 315 -7.54 22.35 27.83
C SER A 315 -8.62 23.42 28.07
N VAL A 316 -8.25 24.70 28.17
CA VAL A 316 -9.24 25.76 28.36
C VAL A 316 -9.82 26.31 27.06
N ALA A 317 -9.33 25.84 25.90
CA ALA A 317 -9.85 26.26 24.60
C ALA A 317 -11.29 25.75 24.39
N GLU A 318 -12.11 26.56 23.72
CA GLU A 318 -13.50 26.22 23.41
C GLU A 318 -13.67 25.87 21.93
N LYS A 319 -14.35 24.77 21.65
CA LYS A 319 -14.63 24.33 20.29
C LYS A 319 -15.60 25.27 19.58
N VAL A 320 -15.26 25.70 18.39
CA VAL A 320 -16.13 26.49 17.50
C VAL A 320 -16.14 25.87 16.11
N VAL A 321 -17.20 26.14 15.35
CA VAL A 321 -17.25 25.72 13.92
C VAL A 321 -16.46 26.74 13.08
N ARG A 322 -15.52 26.22 12.29
CA ARG A 322 -14.74 27.06 11.36
C ARG A 322 -14.39 26.23 10.11
N GLU A 323 -15.07 26.57 9.02
CA GLU A 323 -14.92 25.86 7.74
C GLU A 323 -13.45 25.83 7.28
N GLY A 324 -13.02 24.68 6.77
CA GLY A 324 -11.67 24.48 6.26
C GLY A 324 -10.61 24.13 7.29
N MET A 325 -10.95 24.18 8.59
CA MET A 325 -10.01 23.81 9.65
C MET A 325 -10.17 22.32 10.00
N ILE A 326 -9.08 21.69 10.39
CA ILE A 326 -9.09 20.33 10.98
C ILE A 326 -8.53 20.46 12.39
N ALA A 327 -9.26 19.96 13.36
CA ALA A 327 -8.81 19.96 14.76
C ALA A 327 -8.55 18.52 15.22
N GLY A 328 -7.45 18.31 15.94
CA GLY A 328 -7.13 17.09 16.65
C GLY A 328 -7.34 17.31 18.14
N SER A 329 -8.18 16.49 18.77
CA SER A 329 -8.45 16.54 20.21
C SER A 329 -7.82 15.33 20.90
N LEU A 330 -6.99 15.55 21.92
CA LEU A 330 -6.31 14.48 22.65
C LEU A 330 -7.34 13.58 23.34
N VAL A 331 -7.29 12.29 23.04
CA VAL A 331 -8.15 11.24 23.64
C VAL A 331 -7.41 10.51 24.73
N SER A 332 -6.16 10.13 24.46
CA SER A 332 -5.30 9.48 25.44
C SER A 332 -3.85 9.89 25.23
N LYS A 333 -3.12 10.05 26.31
CA LYS A 333 -1.69 10.35 26.28
C LYS A 333 -0.93 9.01 26.30
N GLY A 334 0.04 8.89 25.44
CA GLY A 334 0.96 7.75 25.44
C GLY A 334 2.01 7.85 26.54
N CYS A 335 2.85 6.81 26.68
CA CYS A 335 3.88 6.72 27.71
C CYS A 335 5.28 6.73 27.10
#